data_64aff6807bf92b9a28d222fa382357a2
#
_entry.id   64aff6807bf92b9a28d222fa382357a2
#
_cell.length_a   1.000
_cell.length_b   1.000
_cell.length_c   1.000
_cell.angle_alpha   90.00
_cell.angle_beta   90.00
_cell.angle_gamma   90.00
#
_symmetry.space_group_name_H-M   'P 1'
#
loop_
_entity.id
_entity.type
_entity.pdbx_description
1 polymer ?
#
loop_
_entity_poly.entity_id
_entity_poly.type
_entity_poly.pdbx_seq_one_letter_code
_entity_poly.pdbx_strand_id
1 'polypeptide(L)'
;MREWIPVSTSPKGRLALVAVSQFGARPFDEVTVGELAAAATVTTGAIYHHFGSKLGLYGFVRKDVEQRLLDRMEGAVAASPDRSAAVRAALLVGFDFAVREGFPHLLGAPPAGAERDRLAETLSGWTIPESAVLGRVLAAAWRAALLAVAEGAEPPQARAALLALDLRIPS
;
A
#
# COMPACT_ATOMS: atom_id res chain seq x y z
N MET A 1 9.85 -16.59 -8.08
CA MET A 1 9.90 -15.28 -7.40
C MET A 1 9.99 -14.21 -8.48
N ARG A 2 8.94 -13.42 -8.71
CA ARG A 2 9.02 -12.31 -9.68
C ARG A 2 9.84 -11.19 -9.03
N GLU A 3 11.00 -10.90 -9.57
CA GLU A 3 11.72 -9.67 -9.23
C GLU A 3 10.87 -8.48 -9.69
N TRP A 4 10.25 -7.81 -8.76
CA TRP A 4 9.35 -6.70 -9.01
C TRP A 4 10.10 -5.39 -9.30
N ILE A 5 11.30 -5.23 -8.75
CA ILE A 5 12.17 -4.10 -9.05
C ILE A 5 13.17 -4.54 -10.12
N PRO A 6 13.32 -3.76 -11.21
CA PRO A 6 14.38 -3.99 -12.19
C PRO A 6 15.71 -4.10 -11.46
N VAL A 7 16.57 -5.00 -11.91
CA VAL A 7 17.87 -5.31 -11.31
C VAL A 7 18.46 -4.09 -10.62
N SER A 8 18.78 -4.19 -9.34
CA SER A 8 19.21 -3.08 -8.46
C SER A 8 20.42 -2.28 -8.99
N THR A 9 21.17 -2.84 -9.93
CA THR A 9 22.31 -2.21 -10.58
C THR A 9 21.95 -1.17 -11.63
N SER A 10 20.73 -1.20 -12.21
CA SER A 10 20.30 -0.20 -13.19
C SER A 10 19.91 1.11 -12.51
N PRO A 11 20.10 2.29 -13.16
CA PRO A 11 19.63 3.57 -12.63
C PRO A 11 18.14 3.55 -12.28
N LYS A 12 17.31 2.94 -13.13
CA LYS A 12 15.87 2.77 -12.91
C LYS A 12 15.58 1.92 -11.66
N GLY A 13 16.31 0.80 -11.49
CA GLY A 13 16.17 -0.09 -10.35
C GLY A 13 16.57 0.57 -9.03
N ARG A 14 17.72 1.27 -9.02
CA ARG A 14 18.17 2.02 -7.82
C ARG A 14 17.16 3.09 -7.42
N LEU A 15 16.65 3.87 -8.40
CA LEU A 15 15.59 4.86 -8.14
C LEU A 15 14.34 4.24 -7.55
N ALA A 16 13.88 3.11 -8.09
CA ALA A 16 12.69 2.42 -7.58
C ALA A 16 12.89 1.92 -6.14
N LEU A 17 14.07 1.34 -5.81
CA LEU A 17 14.39 0.90 -4.45
C LEU A 17 14.40 2.06 -3.44
N VAL A 18 15.08 3.15 -3.80
CA VAL A 18 15.11 4.36 -2.96
C VAL A 18 13.71 4.94 -2.79
N ALA A 19 12.94 5.02 -3.88
CA ALA A 19 11.58 5.57 -3.85
C ALA A 19 10.64 4.77 -2.94
N VAL A 20 10.69 3.44 -2.98
CA VAL A 20 9.90 2.59 -2.08
C VAL A 20 10.21 2.90 -0.62
N SER A 21 11.48 3.00 -0.26
CA SER A 21 11.91 3.30 1.11
C SER A 21 11.50 4.72 1.54
N GLN A 22 11.76 5.73 0.70
CA GLN A 22 11.47 7.13 1.03
C GLN A 22 9.97 7.41 1.12
N PHE A 23 9.18 6.97 0.14
CA PHE A 23 7.73 7.14 0.15
C PHE A 23 7.01 6.23 1.15
N GLY A 24 7.62 5.14 1.56
CA GLY A 24 7.11 4.31 2.66
C GLY A 24 7.21 5.01 4.01
N ALA A 25 8.35 5.67 4.25
CA ALA A 25 8.68 6.31 5.53
C ALA A 25 8.15 7.73 5.69
N ARG A 26 7.86 8.45 4.58
CA ARG A 26 7.51 9.88 4.57
C ARG A 26 6.36 10.20 3.62
N PRO A 27 5.55 11.24 3.91
CA PRO A 27 4.53 11.75 2.99
C PRO A 27 5.12 12.11 1.62
N PHE A 28 4.34 11.92 0.57
CA PHE A 28 4.77 12.21 -0.81
C PHE A 28 5.35 13.62 -0.98
N ASP A 29 4.71 14.64 -0.38
CA ASP A 29 5.10 16.04 -0.54
C ASP A 29 6.43 16.39 0.14
N GLU A 30 6.81 15.65 1.17
CA GLU A 30 8.05 15.84 1.91
C GLU A 30 9.28 15.22 1.23
N VAL A 31 9.08 14.31 0.28
CA VAL A 31 10.17 13.66 -0.46
C VAL A 31 10.51 14.48 -1.70
N THR A 32 11.75 14.91 -1.85
CA THR A 32 12.19 15.72 -2.99
C THR A 32 12.86 14.90 -4.09
N VAL A 33 12.80 15.39 -5.33
CA VAL A 33 13.49 14.80 -6.48
C VAL A 33 15.01 14.76 -6.26
N GLY A 34 15.56 15.80 -5.62
CA GLY A 34 16.99 15.87 -5.30
C GLY A 34 17.43 14.78 -4.34
N GLU A 35 16.68 14.56 -3.23
CA GLU A 35 16.96 13.49 -2.26
C GLU A 35 16.90 12.11 -2.91
N LEU A 36 15.88 11.84 -3.73
CA LEU A 36 15.72 10.57 -4.44
C LEU A 36 16.91 10.30 -5.38
N ALA A 37 17.31 11.30 -6.16
CA ALA A 37 18.43 11.19 -7.09
C ALA A 37 19.76 10.98 -6.36
N ALA A 38 20.03 11.76 -5.31
CA ALA A 38 21.23 11.64 -4.49
C ALA A 38 21.34 10.26 -3.83
N ALA A 39 20.27 9.79 -3.18
CA ALA A 39 20.22 8.49 -2.52
C ALA A 39 20.36 7.32 -3.51
N ALA A 40 19.86 7.45 -4.74
CA ALA A 40 20.01 6.46 -5.79
C ALA A 40 21.36 6.57 -6.55
N THR A 41 22.18 7.56 -6.23
CA THR A 41 23.45 7.85 -6.93
C THR A 41 23.23 8.03 -8.45
N VAL A 42 22.27 8.88 -8.79
CA VAL A 42 21.94 9.28 -10.18
C VAL A 42 21.69 10.79 -10.26
N THR A 43 21.51 11.30 -11.46
CA THR A 43 21.09 12.69 -11.67
C THR A 43 19.57 12.83 -11.54
N THR A 44 19.07 14.03 -11.23
CA THR A 44 17.64 14.33 -11.24
C THR A 44 17.00 14.07 -12.62
N GLY A 45 17.77 14.30 -13.70
CA GLY A 45 17.36 14.00 -15.08
C GLY A 45 17.00 12.53 -15.29
N ALA A 46 17.60 11.60 -14.55
CA ALA A 46 17.26 10.19 -14.66
C ALA A 46 15.83 9.90 -14.19
N ILE A 47 15.30 10.63 -13.20
CA ILE A 47 13.90 10.48 -12.75
C ILE A 47 12.96 10.87 -13.87
N TYR A 48 13.20 12.01 -14.50
CA TYR A 48 12.35 12.49 -15.61
C TYR A 48 12.45 11.58 -16.83
N HIS A 49 13.66 11.07 -17.14
CA HIS A 49 13.86 10.15 -18.24
C HIS A 49 13.15 8.80 -18.06
N HIS A 50 13.21 8.20 -16.87
CA HIS A 50 12.66 6.87 -16.62
C HIS A 50 11.19 6.85 -16.19
N PHE A 51 10.73 7.91 -15.53
CA PHE A 51 9.41 7.93 -14.88
C PHE A 51 8.56 9.17 -15.25
N GLY A 52 9.11 10.11 -16.01
CA GLY A 52 8.44 11.33 -16.44
C GLY A 52 8.33 12.41 -15.35
N SER A 53 8.14 12.02 -14.09
CA SER A 53 7.98 12.94 -12.96
C SER A 53 8.20 12.22 -11.60
N LYS A 54 8.25 12.99 -10.50
CA LYS A 54 8.19 12.43 -9.14
C LYS A 54 6.89 11.62 -8.93
N LEU A 55 5.77 12.12 -9.42
CA LEU A 55 4.48 11.43 -9.34
C LEU A 55 4.49 10.12 -10.14
N GLY A 56 5.12 10.11 -11.33
CA GLY A 56 5.28 8.90 -12.14
C GLY A 56 6.13 7.83 -11.44
N LEU A 57 7.22 8.24 -10.77
CA LEU A 57 8.02 7.34 -9.94
C LEU A 57 7.21 6.81 -8.75
N TYR A 58 6.48 7.68 -8.05
CA TYR A 58 5.59 7.31 -6.95
C TYR A 58 4.53 6.28 -7.40
N GLY A 59 3.82 6.57 -8.49
CA GLY A 59 2.80 5.66 -9.04
C GLY A 59 3.39 4.31 -9.45
N PHE A 60 4.60 4.31 -10.03
CA PHE A 60 5.30 3.08 -10.41
C PHE A 60 5.56 2.17 -9.19
N VAL A 61 6.16 2.71 -8.13
CA VAL A 61 6.47 1.90 -6.93
C VAL A 61 5.23 1.55 -6.13
N ARG A 62 4.27 2.47 -6.02
CA ARG A 62 3.01 2.23 -5.34
C ARG A 62 2.22 1.08 -5.97
N LYS A 63 2.08 1.08 -7.30
CA LYS A 63 1.36 0.03 -8.02
C LYS A 63 1.91 -1.36 -7.74
N ASP A 64 3.23 -1.49 -7.67
CA ASP A 64 3.88 -2.76 -7.40
C ASP A 64 3.69 -3.20 -5.94
N VAL A 65 3.91 -2.29 -4.99
CA VAL A 65 3.71 -2.58 -3.56
C VAL A 65 2.24 -2.93 -3.27
N GLU A 66 1.30 -2.21 -3.89
CA GLU A 66 -0.14 -2.51 -3.79
C GLU A 66 -0.49 -3.88 -4.37
N GLN A 67 0.10 -4.28 -5.51
CA GLN A 67 -0.11 -5.63 -6.05
C GLN A 67 0.34 -6.71 -5.05
N ARG A 68 1.51 -6.54 -4.45
CA ARG A 68 2.04 -7.47 -3.44
C ARG A 68 1.18 -7.51 -2.17
N LEU A 69 0.61 -6.38 -1.78
CA LEU A 69 -0.38 -6.31 -0.71
C LEU A 69 -1.60 -7.16 -1.04
N LEU A 70 -2.20 -6.93 -2.21
CA LEU A 70 -3.41 -7.63 -2.65
C LEU A 70 -3.19 -9.15 -2.78
N ASP A 71 -2.06 -9.58 -3.35
CA ASP A 71 -1.72 -11.02 -3.45
C ASP A 71 -1.68 -11.70 -2.08
N ARG A 72 -1.17 -11.01 -1.03
CA ARG A 72 -1.16 -11.54 0.35
C ARG A 72 -2.54 -11.57 0.97
N MET A 73 -3.33 -10.53 0.75
CA MET A 73 -4.70 -10.46 1.24
C MET A 73 -5.57 -11.55 0.60
N GLU A 74 -5.43 -11.79 -0.70
CA GLU A 74 -6.11 -12.88 -1.42
C GLU A 74 -5.74 -14.26 -0.85
N GLY A 75 -4.47 -14.49 -0.55
CA GLY A 75 -4.01 -15.71 0.12
C GLY A 75 -4.67 -15.93 1.49
N ALA A 76 -4.85 -14.85 2.28
CA ALA A 76 -5.53 -14.92 3.57
C ALA A 76 -7.03 -15.22 3.43
N VAL A 77 -7.68 -14.63 2.41
CA VAL A 77 -9.10 -14.91 2.09
C VAL A 77 -9.28 -16.37 1.73
N ALA A 78 -8.44 -16.91 0.84
CA ALA A 78 -8.52 -18.30 0.38
C ALA A 78 -8.35 -19.33 1.51
N ALA A 79 -7.64 -18.97 2.58
CA ALA A 79 -7.39 -19.83 3.73
C ALA A 79 -8.48 -19.75 4.82
N SER A 80 -9.48 -18.89 4.68
CA SER A 80 -10.45 -18.59 5.74
C SER A 80 -11.77 -19.36 5.55
N PRO A 81 -12.41 -19.82 6.65
CA PRO A 81 -13.60 -20.70 6.56
C PRO A 81 -14.88 -19.97 6.18
N ASP A 82 -15.02 -18.70 6.53
CA ASP A 82 -16.21 -17.90 6.25
C ASP A 82 -15.84 -16.49 5.78
N ARG A 83 -16.81 -15.79 5.20
CA ARG A 83 -16.60 -14.49 4.58
C ARG A 83 -16.14 -13.39 5.55
N SER A 84 -16.72 -13.33 6.74
CA SER A 84 -16.35 -12.34 7.74
C SER A 84 -14.93 -12.58 8.28
N ALA A 85 -14.60 -13.84 8.56
CA ALA A 85 -13.24 -14.23 8.93
C ALA A 85 -12.24 -13.96 7.80
N ALA A 86 -12.61 -14.22 6.55
CA ALA A 86 -11.78 -13.97 5.36
C ALA A 86 -11.41 -12.49 5.22
N VAL A 87 -12.41 -11.59 5.26
CA VAL A 87 -12.16 -10.15 5.15
C VAL A 87 -11.31 -9.65 6.33
N ARG A 88 -11.60 -10.11 7.55
CA ARG A 88 -10.81 -9.76 8.73
C ARG A 88 -9.36 -10.22 8.60
N ALA A 89 -9.14 -11.46 8.18
CA ALA A 89 -7.80 -12.00 7.95
C ALA A 89 -7.04 -11.19 6.89
N ALA A 90 -7.70 -10.84 5.78
CA ALA A 90 -7.12 -10.01 4.73
C ALA A 90 -6.66 -8.65 5.27
N LEU A 91 -7.54 -7.93 6.00
CA LEU A 91 -7.20 -6.62 6.58
C LEU A 91 -5.98 -6.70 7.51
N LEU A 92 -5.91 -7.74 8.36
CA LEU A 92 -4.81 -7.92 9.31
C LEU A 92 -3.51 -8.33 8.62
N VAL A 93 -3.55 -9.29 7.71
CA VAL A 93 -2.35 -9.73 6.94
C VAL A 93 -1.80 -8.57 6.10
N GLY A 94 -2.69 -7.78 5.49
CA GLY A 94 -2.29 -6.60 4.74
C GLY A 94 -1.67 -5.51 5.64
N PHE A 95 -2.24 -5.28 6.82
CA PHE A 95 -1.72 -4.33 7.80
C PHE A 95 -0.33 -4.76 8.30
N ASP A 96 -0.20 -6.01 8.75
CA ASP A 96 1.05 -6.56 9.26
C ASP A 96 2.15 -6.53 8.18
N PHE A 97 1.80 -6.77 6.90
CA PHE A 97 2.71 -6.61 5.78
C PHE A 97 3.16 -5.17 5.60
N ALA A 98 2.23 -4.22 5.53
CA ALA A 98 2.56 -2.81 5.29
C ALA A 98 3.44 -2.22 6.39
N VAL A 99 3.16 -2.55 7.64
CA VAL A 99 3.95 -2.08 8.79
C VAL A 99 5.34 -2.70 8.80
N ARG A 100 5.44 -4.03 8.64
CA ARG A 100 6.73 -4.74 8.66
C ARG A 100 7.68 -4.32 7.56
N GLU A 101 7.14 -4.06 6.37
CA GLU A 101 7.96 -3.66 5.20
C GLU A 101 8.24 -2.14 5.16
N GLY A 102 7.68 -1.36 6.09
CA GLY A 102 7.91 0.08 6.16
C GLY A 102 7.12 0.90 5.14
N PHE A 103 5.88 0.51 4.83
CA PHE A 103 5.02 1.18 3.83
C PHE A 103 3.82 1.97 4.39
N PRO A 104 3.82 2.46 5.66
CA PRO A 104 2.63 3.10 6.20
C PRO A 104 2.17 4.33 5.40
N HIS A 105 3.08 5.22 4.98
CA HIS A 105 2.73 6.37 4.15
C HIS A 105 2.34 5.97 2.73
N LEU A 106 3.10 5.07 2.11
CA LEU A 106 2.89 4.69 0.71
C LEU A 106 1.52 4.02 0.48
N LEU A 107 1.10 3.15 1.40
CA LEU A 107 -0.17 2.42 1.31
C LEU A 107 -1.30 3.08 2.10
N GLY A 108 -1.00 3.87 3.12
CA GLY A 108 -1.97 4.61 3.92
C GLY A 108 -2.57 5.81 3.18
N ALA A 109 -1.85 6.41 2.24
CA ALA A 109 -2.42 7.46 1.39
C ALA A 109 -3.48 6.88 0.43
N PRO A 110 -4.58 7.59 0.15
CA PRO A 110 -5.52 7.19 -0.90
C PRO A 110 -4.87 7.27 -2.29
N PRO A 111 -5.45 6.61 -3.33
CA PRO A 111 -5.02 6.82 -4.71
C PRO A 111 -5.10 8.28 -5.12
N ALA A 112 -4.18 8.73 -5.98
CA ALA A 112 -4.14 10.12 -6.44
C ALA A 112 -5.25 10.40 -7.47
N GLY A 113 -5.98 11.48 -7.28
CA GLY A 113 -6.94 11.99 -8.28
C GLY A 113 -8.05 11.01 -8.64
N ALA A 114 -8.22 10.75 -9.95
CA ALA A 114 -9.25 9.86 -10.50
C ALA A 114 -8.78 8.39 -10.66
N GLU A 115 -7.65 8.01 -10.06
CA GLU A 115 -7.18 6.64 -10.11
C GLU A 115 -8.16 5.68 -9.41
N ARG A 116 -8.28 4.47 -9.96
CA ARG A 116 -9.13 3.43 -9.39
C ARG A 116 -8.56 2.98 -8.03
N ASP A 117 -9.43 2.92 -7.03
CA ASP A 117 -9.09 2.39 -5.71
C ASP A 117 -9.16 0.86 -5.71
N ARG A 118 -8.06 0.22 -6.15
CA ARG A 118 -7.97 -1.24 -6.26
C ARG A 118 -8.21 -1.95 -4.92
N LEU A 119 -7.73 -1.38 -3.82
CA LEU A 119 -7.97 -1.95 -2.48
C LEU A 119 -9.47 -1.94 -2.15
N ALA A 120 -10.14 -0.81 -2.37
CA ALA A 120 -11.57 -0.71 -2.12
C ALA A 120 -12.39 -1.64 -3.04
N GLU A 121 -12.02 -1.75 -4.32
CA GLU A 121 -12.66 -2.66 -5.26
C GLU A 121 -12.48 -4.13 -4.85
N THR A 122 -11.27 -4.53 -4.47
CA THR A 122 -10.97 -5.89 -4.03
C THR A 122 -11.71 -6.23 -2.74
N LEU A 123 -11.69 -5.35 -1.74
CA LEU A 123 -12.45 -5.52 -0.50
C LEU A 123 -13.95 -5.60 -0.76
N SER A 124 -14.48 -4.79 -1.69
CA SER A 124 -15.88 -4.86 -2.09
C SER A 124 -16.26 -6.24 -2.62
N GLY A 125 -15.42 -6.82 -3.48
CA GLY A 125 -15.63 -8.16 -4.04
C GLY A 125 -15.65 -9.28 -3.00
N TRP A 126 -14.96 -9.12 -1.89
CA TRP A 126 -14.96 -10.09 -0.79
C TRP A 126 -16.09 -9.89 0.21
N THR A 127 -16.77 -8.75 0.17
CA THR A 127 -17.90 -8.45 1.07
C THR A 127 -19.25 -8.80 0.42
N ILE A 128 -19.92 -7.83 -0.15
CA ILE A 128 -21.20 -7.98 -0.85
C ILE A 128 -20.97 -7.45 -2.26
N PRO A 129 -21.21 -8.25 -3.31
CA PRO A 129 -20.88 -7.87 -4.70
C PRO A 129 -21.45 -6.52 -5.15
N GLU A 130 -22.63 -6.14 -4.64
CA GLU A 130 -23.25 -4.87 -4.98
C GLU A 130 -22.86 -3.71 -4.06
N SER A 131 -22.08 -3.96 -3.00
CA SER A 131 -21.75 -2.93 -2.00
C SER A 131 -20.36 -2.34 -2.17
N ALA A 132 -20.20 -1.52 -3.23
CA ALA A 132 -18.99 -0.71 -3.40
C ALA A 132 -18.73 0.24 -2.20
N VAL A 133 -19.75 0.61 -1.46
CA VAL A 133 -19.63 1.48 -0.28
C VAL A 133 -18.88 0.78 0.84
N LEU A 134 -19.19 -0.49 1.13
CA LEU A 134 -18.54 -1.23 2.21
C LEU A 134 -17.04 -1.42 1.93
N GLY A 135 -16.65 -1.77 0.70
CA GLY A 135 -15.24 -1.86 0.31
C GLY A 135 -14.49 -0.55 0.50
N ARG A 136 -15.12 0.58 0.17
CA ARG A 136 -14.54 1.92 0.39
C ARG A 136 -14.39 2.25 1.88
N VAL A 137 -15.37 1.92 2.70
CA VAL A 137 -15.31 2.12 4.16
C VAL A 137 -14.18 1.31 4.77
N LEU A 138 -14.06 0.03 4.39
CA LEU A 138 -12.99 -0.84 4.87
C LEU A 138 -11.62 -0.37 4.43
N ALA A 139 -11.46 0.04 3.18
CA ALA A 139 -10.21 0.60 2.68
C ALA A 139 -9.82 1.90 3.42
N ALA A 140 -10.78 2.76 3.70
CA ALA A 140 -10.56 3.99 4.45
C ALA A 140 -10.15 3.70 5.91
N ALA A 141 -10.83 2.79 6.59
CA ALA A 141 -10.48 2.38 7.95
C ALA A 141 -9.08 1.74 8.01
N TRP A 142 -8.75 0.88 7.06
CA TRP A 142 -7.44 0.25 6.96
C TRP A 142 -6.32 1.26 6.73
N ARG A 143 -6.52 2.24 5.83
CA ARG A 143 -5.56 3.32 5.60
C ARG A 143 -5.41 4.22 6.82
N ALA A 144 -6.50 4.53 7.50
CA ALA A 144 -6.45 5.32 8.74
C ALA A 144 -5.60 4.63 9.82
N ALA A 145 -5.69 3.32 9.95
CA ALA A 145 -4.86 2.55 10.88
C ALA A 145 -3.36 2.61 10.50
N LEU A 146 -3.03 2.56 9.20
CA LEU A 146 -1.63 2.71 8.74
C LEU A 146 -1.10 4.12 8.97
N LEU A 147 -1.89 5.15 8.66
CA LEU A 147 -1.48 6.54 8.88
C LEU A 147 -1.30 6.83 10.37
N ALA A 148 -2.13 6.26 11.25
CA ALA A 148 -1.92 6.38 12.69
C ALA A 148 -0.54 5.83 13.11
N VAL A 149 -0.09 4.70 12.53
CA VAL A 149 1.28 4.18 12.78
C VAL A 149 2.34 5.13 12.23
N ALA A 150 2.13 5.69 11.04
CA ALA A 150 3.02 6.68 10.45
C ALA A 150 3.15 7.96 11.32
N GLU A 151 2.08 8.32 12.02
CA GLU A 151 2.00 9.46 12.94
C GLU A 151 2.48 9.14 14.37
N GLY A 152 2.93 7.90 14.62
CA GLY A 152 3.56 7.50 15.89
C GLY A 152 2.69 6.63 16.81
N ALA A 153 1.52 6.17 16.36
CA ALA A 153 0.77 5.18 17.13
C ALA A 153 1.51 3.83 17.12
N GLU A 154 1.43 3.12 18.25
CA GLU A 154 2.01 1.78 18.34
C GLU A 154 1.28 0.81 17.39
N PRO A 155 2.00 0.02 16.57
CA PRO A 155 1.39 -0.91 15.63
C PRO A 155 0.36 -1.88 16.26
N PRO A 156 0.59 -2.45 17.47
CA PRO A 156 -0.42 -3.28 18.11
C PRO A 156 -1.73 -2.54 18.42
N GLN A 157 -1.66 -1.25 18.76
CA GLN A 157 -2.86 -0.44 19.03
C GLN A 157 -3.67 -0.19 17.75
N ALA A 158 -3.02 0.20 16.66
CA ALA A 158 -3.68 0.39 15.37
C ALA A 158 -4.27 -0.94 14.83
N ARG A 159 -3.55 -2.05 15.01
CA ARG A 159 -4.03 -3.39 14.68
C ARG A 159 -5.25 -3.79 15.50
N ALA A 160 -5.27 -3.48 16.80
CA ALA A 160 -6.41 -3.75 17.66
C ALA A 160 -7.65 -2.93 17.24
N ALA A 161 -7.47 -1.70 16.75
CA ALA A 161 -8.56 -0.90 16.21
C ALA A 161 -9.19 -1.55 14.97
N LEU A 162 -8.40 -2.16 14.08
CA LEU A 162 -8.94 -2.94 12.95
C LEU A 162 -9.69 -4.19 13.42
N LEU A 163 -9.22 -4.86 14.47
CA LEU A 163 -9.91 -6.01 15.07
C LEU A 163 -11.24 -5.63 15.74
N ALA A 164 -11.35 -4.41 16.24
CA ALA A 164 -12.58 -3.91 16.88
C ALA A 164 -13.70 -3.61 15.87
N LEU A 165 -13.41 -3.61 14.56
CA LEU A 165 -14.43 -3.54 13.52
C LEU A 165 -15.27 -4.84 13.57
N ASP A 166 -16.51 -4.74 14.03
CA ASP A 166 -17.44 -5.88 14.07
C ASP A 166 -18.01 -6.15 12.67
N LEU A 167 -17.24 -6.90 11.89
CA LEU A 167 -17.61 -7.25 10.52
C LEU A 167 -18.62 -8.38 10.52
N ARG A 168 -19.90 -8.04 10.39
CA ARG A 168 -21.00 -8.98 10.15
C ARG A 168 -21.39 -8.91 8.68
N ILE A 169 -20.74 -9.72 7.86
CA ILE A 169 -21.02 -9.80 6.43
C ILE A 169 -22.02 -10.91 6.23
N PRO A 170 -23.22 -10.60 5.68
CA PRO A 170 -24.21 -11.64 5.38
C PRO A 170 -23.64 -12.71 4.45
N SER A 171 -24.02 -13.94 4.68
CA SER A 171 -23.68 -15.09 3.82
C SER A 171 -24.42 -15.03 2.50
#